data_1a6481dc9d185eb19eb36acedf2317bc
#
_entry.id   1a6481dc9d185eb19eb36acedf2317bc
#
_cell.length_a   1.000
_cell.length_b   1.000
_cell.length_c   1.000
_cell.angle_alpha   90.00
_cell.angle_beta   90.00
_cell.angle_gamma   90.00
#
_symmetry.space_group_name_H-M   'P 1'
#
loop_
_entity.id
_entity.type
_entity.pdbx_description
1 polymer ?
#
loop_
_entity_poly.entity_id
_entity_poly.type
_entity_poly.pdbx_seq_one_letter_code
_entity_poly.pdbx_strand_id
1 'polypeptide(L)'
;DVFSLFKLKNDDDDNYSLEPASYENSFLAAPSFQSDFLELYRYYKQTRLVQLTVKDGKLLAGFQIGERLEDIRVFRWSVSADGKDIKYIDNRGERDIQLPSAYDFEWIQTDRENTVHGRHPHINILDKVFVETINGDLTIKIENNTENGKGIFSESVEDKTQSLDDGQFFYASVGALILLKILPYREEQWRYFVFNSLTDEVVKIDDIGQSCVQLPEDHGIIFPGGYYLQTGEFKAFDEGVDGLKFKRCIKSPNGEDVLFVFYQPEEGVVGLFAYNMIEKQLHNPVYGHGYALAEEGRLVIFSAEAEPTRVHPMQIWETPYESAEHASKAPPSQTFYGRIGNAELVRGISDIYSLCRLIDNQAVSSRLYEELSKSAKKVFDDHYWISEPETEALATTIKDISSTSELVIDEFEKVESIRQQSAKTMIEAEKSQDDLLIDIRPDNWETAEQYVDALGKLRRQRGHLITIKEHRYINVDRILEMDDALQEVETSLSEQTVSFLSDEQALDPYLSKIEQINIDVEKANTNALLEPLIETIENTASGLDLLSELMGSLKV
;
A
#
# COMPACT_ATOMS: atom_id res chain seq x y z
N ASP A 1 -42.73 -30.56 6.51
CA ASP A 1 -42.76 -29.68 7.67
C ASP A 1 -41.80 -28.51 7.40
N VAL A 2 -42.29 -27.28 7.49
CA VAL A 2 -41.48 -26.09 7.24
C VAL A 2 -40.75 -25.61 8.52
N PHE A 3 -41.37 -25.89 9.66
CA PHE A 3 -40.83 -25.51 10.97
C PHE A 3 -40.72 -26.72 11.89
N SER A 4 -39.63 -26.82 12.62
CA SER A 4 -39.44 -27.68 13.77
C SER A 4 -39.02 -26.82 14.96
N LEU A 5 -39.55 -27.14 16.14
CA LEU A 5 -39.26 -26.39 17.36
C LEU A 5 -38.50 -27.28 18.34
N PHE A 6 -37.46 -26.71 18.90
CA PHE A 6 -36.63 -27.35 19.92
C PHE A 6 -36.41 -26.40 21.08
N LYS A 7 -36.25 -26.94 22.28
CA LYS A 7 -35.75 -26.21 23.44
C LYS A 7 -34.27 -26.53 23.59
N LEU A 8 -33.45 -25.49 23.63
CA LEU A 8 -32.05 -25.60 24.00
C LEU A 8 -31.96 -25.69 25.52
N LYS A 9 -31.40 -26.79 26.02
CA LYS A 9 -31.10 -26.97 27.44
C LYS A 9 -29.61 -26.95 27.65
N ASN A 10 -29.17 -26.33 28.73
CA ASN A 10 -27.82 -26.38 29.23
C ASN A 10 -27.82 -27.17 30.52
N ASP A 11 -27.01 -28.25 30.57
CA ASP A 11 -26.76 -28.99 31.79
C ASP A 11 -25.62 -28.30 32.58
N ASP A 12 -25.54 -28.57 33.90
CA ASP A 12 -24.59 -27.95 34.83
C ASP A 12 -23.09 -28.12 34.43
N ASP A 13 -22.80 -29.00 33.45
CA ASP A 13 -21.46 -29.30 32.91
C ASP A 13 -21.17 -28.61 31.55
N ASP A 14 -21.86 -27.54 31.19
CA ASP A 14 -21.77 -26.82 29.90
C ASP A 14 -22.09 -27.71 28.66
N ASN A 15 -22.79 -28.81 28.88
CA ASN A 15 -23.34 -29.62 27.78
C ASN A 15 -24.69 -29.06 27.34
N TYR A 16 -24.81 -28.80 26.04
CA TYR A 16 -26.07 -28.34 25.45
C TYR A 16 -26.79 -29.48 24.76
N SER A 17 -28.10 -29.57 24.98
CA SER A 17 -28.97 -30.54 24.32
C SER A 17 -30.21 -29.86 23.72
N LEU A 18 -30.70 -30.41 22.60
CA LEU A 18 -31.93 -29.96 21.95
C LEU A 18 -33.04 -30.95 22.21
N GLU A 19 -34.09 -30.51 22.92
CA GLU A 19 -35.29 -31.29 23.13
C GLU A 19 -36.41 -30.85 22.18
N PRO A 20 -37.07 -31.76 21.45
CA PRO A 20 -38.23 -31.40 20.63
C PRO A 20 -39.32 -30.73 21.44
N ALA A 21 -39.82 -29.60 20.95
CA ALA A 21 -40.92 -28.86 21.55
C ALA A 21 -42.23 -29.11 20.79
N SER A 22 -43.35 -29.24 21.54
CA SER A 22 -44.65 -29.44 20.91
C SER A 22 -45.08 -28.18 20.14
N TYR A 23 -45.51 -28.39 18.91
CA TYR A 23 -46.08 -27.33 18.05
C TYR A 23 -47.38 -26.76 18.65
N GLU A 24 -48.22 -27.58 19.25
CA GLU A 24 -49.55 -27.22 19.76
C GLU A 24 -49.48 -26.14 20.85
N ASN A 25 -48.38 -26.06 21.60
CA ASN A 25 -48.14 -25.09 22.66
C ASN A 25 -47.22 -23.94 22.25
N SER A 26 -47.00 -23.79 20.94
CA SER A 26 -46.08 -22.76 20.41
C SER A 26 -46.83 -21.57 19.84
N PHE A 27 -46.10 -20.49 19.61
CA PHE A 27 -46.63 -19.30 18.93
C PHE A 27 -47.03 -19.58 17.46
N LEU A 28 -46.55 -20.66 16.87
CA LEU A 28 -46.94 -21.13 15.53
C LEU A 28 -48.30 -21.82 15.49
N ALA A 29 -48.86 -22.15 16.63
CA ALA A 29 -50.20 -22.74 16.71
C ALA A 29 -51.35 -21.75 16.58
N ALA A 30 -51.04 -20.42 16.52
CA ALA A 30 -52.06 -19.38 16.38
C ALA A 30 -52.91 -19.58 15.10
N PRO A 31 -54.27 -19.68 15.22
CA PRO A 31 -55.11 -19.96 14.06
C PRO A 31 -54.97 -18.95 12.90
N SER A 32 -54.77 -17.67 13.23
CA SER A 32 -54.50 -16.62 12.23
C SER A 32 -53.23 -16.85 11.45
N PHE A 33 -52.15 -17.23 12.15
CA PHE A 33 -50.89 -17.59 11.47
C PHE A 33 -51.08 -18.82 10.55
N GLN A 34 -51.71 -19.86 11.05
CA GLN A 34 -51.95 -21.08 10.27
C GLN A 34 -52.75 -20.77 8.99
N SER A 35 -53.79 -19.95 9.08
CA SER A 35 -54.59 -19.53 7.94
C SER A 35 -53.75 -18.81 6.88
N ASP A 36 -53.00 -17.80 7.29
CA ASP A 36 -52.18 -17.00 6.40
C ASP A 36 -51.02 -17.82 5.79
N PHE A 37 -50.47 -18.76 6.57
CA PHE A 37 -49.39 -19.64 6.12
C PHE A 37 -49.84 -20.69 5.11
N LEU A 38 -51.04 -21.26 5.31
CA LEU A 38 -51.67 -22.16 4.34
C LEU A 38 -52.03 -21.42 3.05
N GLU A 39 -52.49 -20.17 3.16
CA GLU A 39 -52.77 -19.33 2.00
C GLU A 39 -51.50 -19.03 1.19
N LEU A 40 -50.38 -18.74 1.85
CA LEU A 40 -49.08 -18.53 1.18
C LEU A 40 -48.73 -19.69 0.27
N TYR A 41 -48.70 -20.93 0.79
CA TYR A 41 -48.36 -22.13 0.00
C TYR A 41 -49.43 -22.56 -1.01
N ARG A 42 -50.66 -22.11 -0.81
CA ARG A 42 -51.73 -22.32 -1.80
C ARG A 42 -51.47 -21.53 -3.08
N TYR A 43 -50.95 -20.34 -2.96
CA TYR A 43 -50.69 -19.45 -4.10
C TYR A 43 -49.26 -19.58 -4.63
N TYR A 44 -48.29 -19.82 -3.75
CA TYR A 44 -46.85 -19.82 -4.09
C TYR A 44 -46.22 -21.15 -3.67
N LYS A 45 -46.30 -22.14 -4.53
CA LYS A 45 -45.90 -23.54 -4.22
C LYS A 45 -44.40 -23.71 -3.98
N GLN A 46 -43.57 -22.85 -4.54
CA GLN A 46 -42.09 -22.90 -4.45
C GLN A 46 -41.53 -21.95 -3.41
N THR A 47 -42.39 -21.47 -2.52
CA THR A 47 -41.97 -20.55 -1.45
C THR A 47 -40.95 -21.19 -0.52
N ARG A 48 -39.91 -20.44 -0.22
CA ARG A 48 -38.88 -20.83 0.75
C ARG A 48 -38.63 -19.72 1.78
N LEU A 49 -38.30 -20.10 3.01
CA LEU A 49 -37.86 -19.15 4.04
C LEU A 49 -36.46 -18.68 3.71
N VAL A 50 -36.30 -17.38 3.49
CA VAL A 50 -34.99 -16.77 3.15
C VAL A 50 -34.39 -15.96 4.30
N GLN A 51 -35.21 -15.50 5.23
CA GLN A 51 -34.74 -14.73 6.35
C GLN A 51 -35.60 -14.93 7.59
N LEU A 52 -34.97 -15.19 8.73
CA LEU A 52 -35.56 -15.16 10.06
C LEU A 52 -34.75 -14.19 10.93
N THR A 53 -35.38 -13.17 11.47
CA THR A 53 -34.68 -12.15 12.26
C THR A 53 -35.59 -11.54 13.33
N VAL A 54 -34.97 -11.06 14.42
CA VAL A 54 -35.66 -10.24 15.42
C VAL A 54 -35.21 -8.79 15.22
N LYS A 55 -36.17 -7.88 15.13
CA LYS A 55 -35.92 -6.44 14.96
C LYS A 55 -37.03 -5.65 15.62
N ASP A 56 -36.68 -4.64 16.40
CA ASP A 56 -37.63 -3.73 17.08
C ASP A 56 -38.74 -4.47 17.86
N GLY A 57 -38.37 -5.52 18.61
CA GLY A 57 -39.33 -6.32 19.41
C GLY A 57 -40.28 -7.17 18.54
N LYS A 58 -39.93 -7.42 17.27
CA LYS A 58 -40.70 -8.27 16.36
C LYS A 58 -39.84 -9.39 15.82
N LEU A 59 -40.38 -10.62 15.81
CA LEU A 59 -39.85 -11.72 15.02
C LEU A 59 -40.40 -11.61 13.60
N LEU A 60 -39.54 -11.58 12.62
CA LEU A 60 -39.83 -11.44 11.20
C LEU A 60 -39.39 -12.71 10.45
N ALA A 61 -40.30 -13.33 9.69
CA ALA A 61 -39.99 -14.45 8.82
C ALA A 61 -40.29 -14.05 7.37
N GLY A 62 -39.25 -13.87 6.59
CA GLY A 62 -39.32 -13.50 5.17
C GLY A 62 -39.32 -14.74 4.27
N PHE A 63 -40.36 -14.89 3.47
CA PHE A 63 -40.52 -15.95 2.50
C PHE A 63 -40.40 -15.41 1.08
N GLN A 64 -39.53 -15.94 0.28
CA GLN A 64 -39.41 -15.61 -1.14
C GLN A 64 -40.54 -16.27 -1.90
N ILE A 65 -41.32 -15.48 -2.66
CA ILE A 65 -42.50 -15.88 -3.40
C ILE A 65 -42.36 -15.79 -4.92
N GLY A 66 -41.26 -15.17 -5.40
CA GLY A 66 -40.96 -15.00 -6.81
C GLY A 66 -39.46 -15.11 -7.08
N GLU A 67 -39.04 -14.79 -8.32
CA GLU A 67 -37.65 -14.90 -8.75
C GLU A 67 -36.76 -13.76 -8.27
N ARG A 68 -37.36 -12.60 -7.97
CA ARG A 68 -36.62 -11.43 -7.50
C ARG A 68 -36.44 -11.49 -5.98
N LEU A 69 -35.34 -10.95 -5.49
CA LEU A 69 -35.09 -10.85 -4.04
C LEU A 69 -36.15 -10.01 -3.32
N GLU A 70 -36.79 -9.08 -4.03
CA GLU A 70 -37.83 -8.18 -3.50
C GLU A 70 -39.21 -8.86 -3.46
N ASP A 71 -39.38 -9.98 -4.16
CA ASP A 71 -40.63 -10.75 -4.19
C ASP A 71 -40.73 -11.60 -2.93
N ILE A 72 -40.98 -10.94 -1.79
CA ILE A 72 -41.06 -11.54 -0.47
C ILE A 72 -42.44 -11.34 0.19
N ARG A 73 -42.81 -12.28 1.03
CA ARG A 73 -43.90 -12.17 1.99
C ARG A 73 -43.31 -12.27 3.40
N VAL A 74 -43.62 -11.32 4.27
CA VAL A 74 -43.01 -11.26 5.61
C VAL A 74 -44.07 -11.43 6.69
N PHE A 75 -43.94 -12.50 7.45
CA PHE A 75 -44.75 -12.79 8.64
C PHE A 75 -44.15 -12.09 9.85
N ARG A 76 -44.98 -11.51 10.71
CA ARG A 76 -44.57 -10.77 11.88
C ARG A 76 -45.20 -11.32 13.16
N TRP A 77 -44.40 -11.42 14.19
CA TRP A 77 -44.81 -11.66 15.56
C TRP A 77 -44.28 -10.58 16.49
N SER A 78 -45.04 -10.13 17.46
CA SER A 78 -44.51 -9.31 18.55
C SER A 78 -43.82 -10.22 19.56
N VAL A 79 -42.65 -9.78 20.05
CA VAL A 79 -41.87 -10.49 21.04
C VAL A 79 -41.82 -9.59 22.29
N SER A 80 -42.18 -10.13 23.45
CA SER A 80 -42.08 -9.41 24.73
C SER A 80 -40.62 -9.12 25.10
N ALA A 81 -40.37 -8.14 25.93
CA ALA A 81 -39.02 -7.73 26.34
C ALA A 81 -38.22 -8.85 27.05
N ASP A 82 -38.92 -9.82 27.65
CA ASP A 82 -38.33 -11.01 28.28
C ASP A 82 -38.25 -12.22 27.34
N GLY A 83 -38.65 -12.05 26.07
CA GLY A 83 -38.60 -13.10 25.04
C GLY A 83 -39.62 -14.24 25.22
N LYS A 84 -40.45 -14.21 26.29
CA LYS A 84 -41.32 -15.36 26.65
C LYS A 84 -42.68 -15.35 25.97
N ASP A 85 -43.17 -14.18 25.60
CA ASP A 85 -44.50 -14.02 24.99
C ASP A 85 -44.34 -13.61 23.52
N ILE A 86 -44.71 -14.49 22.61
CA ILE A 86 -44.64 -14.29 21.16
C ILE A 86 -46.05 -14.35 20.60
N LYS A 87 -46.53 -13.27 19.96
CA LYS A 87 -47.87 -13.16 19.41
C LYS A 87 -47.85 -12.82 17.94
N TYR A 88 -48.59 -13.58 17.14
CA TYR A 88 -48.71 -13.32 15.69
C TYR A 88 -49.43 -11.97 15.46
N ILE A 89 -48.89 -11.17 14.52
CA ILE A 89 -49.46 -9.89 14.10
C ILE A 89 -50.14 -10.06 12.74
N ASP A 90 -49.40 -10.24 11.67
CA ASP A 90 -49.86 -10.41 10.29
C ASP A 90 -48.75 -10.90 9.36
N ASN A 91 -49.06 -11.01 8.05
CA ASN A 91 -48.13 -11.39 7.00
C ASN A 91 -47.72 -10.20 6.07
N ARG A 92 -47.73 -8.97 6.56
CA ARG A 92 -47.49 -7.73 5.80
C ARG A 92 -46.26 -6.94 6.27
N GLY A 93 -45.23 -7.66 6.62
CA GLY A 93 -44.00 -7.09 7.19
C GLY A 93 -42.92 -6.71 6.18
N GLU A 94 -43.25 -6.58 4.89
CA GLU A 94 -42.27 -6.31 3.83
C GLU A 94 -41.47 -5.02 4.06
N ARG A 95 -42.07 -4.03 4.77
CA ARG A 95 -41.40 -2.77 5.13
C ARG A 95 -40.52 -2.86 6.39
N ASP A 96 -40.75 -3.89 7.20
CA ASP A 96 -39.98 -4.07 8.44
C ASP A 96 -38.65 -4.81 8.19
N ILE A 97 -38.55 -5.54 7.07
CA ILE A 97 -37.36 -6.30 6.69
C ILE A 97 -36.50 -5.47 5.73
N GLN A 98 -35.22 -5.46 5.97
CA GLN A 98 -34.26 -4.92 5.02
C GLN A 98 -33.63 -6.08 4.25
N LEU A 99 -33.78 -6.05 2.93
CA LEU A 99 -33.05 -6.95 2.06
C LEU A 99 -31.61 -6.46 1.98
N PRO A 100 -30.64 -7.33 2.19
CA PRO A 100 -29.26 -6.95 2.05
C PRO A 100 -28.96 -6.59 0.60
N SER A 101 -28.29 -5.46 0.41
CA SER A 101 -27.66 -5.13 -0.87
C SER A 101 -26.35 -5.91 -0.99
N ALA A 102 -25.98 -6.32 -2.19
CA ALA A 102 -24.66 -6.91 -2.42
C ALA A 102 -23.53 -5.90 -2.12
N TYR A 103 -23.84 -4.62 -2.20
CA TYR A 103 -22.89 -3.51 -2.01
C TYR A 103 -23.49 -2.47 -1.07
N ASP A 104 -22.66 -1.81 -0.28
CA ASP A 104 -23.00 -0.62 0.52
C ASP A 104 -22.60 0.70 -0.16
N PHE A 105 -22.14 0.61 -1.41
CA PHE A 105 -21.81 1.70 -2.30
C PHE A 105 -22.55 1.53 -3.65
N GLU A 106 -22.58 2.59 -4.45
CA GLU A 106 -23.19 2.57 -5.79
C GLU A 106 -22.12 2.49 -6.88
N TRP A 107 -22.35 1.63 -7.88
CA TRP A 107 -21.56 1.58 -9.09
C TRP A 107 -21.99 2.68 -10.05
N ILE A 108 -21.07 3.59 -10.37
CA ILE A 108 -21.29 4.71 -11.28
C ILE A 108 -20.80 4.28 -12.67
N GLN A 109 -21.69 4.30 -13.64
CA GLN A 109 -21.31 4.04 -15.03
C GLN A 109 -20.57 5.26 -15.59
N THR A 110 -19.47 5.04 -16.28
CA THR A 110 -18.76 6.10 -17.00
C THR A 110 -19.57 6.53 -18.22
N ASP A 111 -19.53 7.80 -18.52
CA ASP A 111 -20.21 8.42 -19.63
C ASP A 111 -19.22 9.14 -20.59
N ARG A 112 -19.77 9.93 -21.52
CA ARG A 112 -18.94 10.69 -22.47
C ARG A 112 -18.10 11.78 -21.82
N GLU A 113 -18.47 12.27 -20.63
CA GLU A 113 -17.70 13.29 -19.92
C GLU A 113 -16.42 12.68 -19.32
N ASN A 114 -16.47 11.38 -18.99
CA ASN A 114 -15.30 10.64 -18.51
C ASN A 114 -14.34 10.28 -19.66
N THR A 115 -14.81 10.24 -20.91
CA THR A 115 -14.00 9.81 -22.05
C THR A 115 -13.22 10.97 -22.65
N VAL A 116 -11.89 10.89 -22.56
CA VAL A 116 -10.98 11.85 -23.19
C VAL A 116 -10.56 11.33 -24.55
N HIS A 117 -10.94 12.07 -25.61
CA HIS A 117 -10.58 11.75 -26.98
C HIS A 117 -9.25 12.41 -27.38
N GLY A 118 -8.43 11.75 -28.19
CA GLY A 118 -7.16 12.29 -28.65
C GLY A 118 -6.27 11.23 -29.28
N ARG A 119 -4.97 11.48 -29.27
CA ARG A 119 -3.97 10.54 -29.77
C ARG A 119 -3.93 9.25 -28.93
N HIS A 120 -4.26 9.38 -27.66
CA HIS A 120 -4.31 8.30 -26.66
C HIS A 120 -5.65 8.42 -25.92
N PRO A 121 -6.74 7.85 -26.48
CA PRO A 121 -8.04 7.93 -25.86
C PRO A 121 -8.06 7.11 -24.57
N HIS A 122 -8.64 7.68 -23.50
CA HIS A 122 -8.73 7.02 -22.20
C HIS A 122 -10.00 7.46 -21.45
N ILE A 123 -10.39 6.66 -20.47
CA ILE A 123 -11.45 7.00 -19.52
C ILE A 123 -10.76 7.58 -18.28
N ASN A 124 -11.15 8.80 -17.94
CA ASN A 124 -10.70 9.49 -16.73
C ASN A 124 -11.67 9.17 -15.58
N ILE A 125 -11.15 8.59 -14.50
CA ILE A 125 -11.91 8.27 -13.30
C ILE A 125 -11.36 9.09 -12.14
N LEU A 126 -12.13 10.12 -11.75
CA LEU A 126 -11.85 11.00 -10.61
C LEU A 126 -10.50 11.73 -10.66
N ASP A 127 -9.91 11.93 -11.84
CA ASP A 127 -8.55 12.48 -12.04
C ASP A 127 -7.44 11.72 -11.29
N LYS A 128 -7.69 10.47 -10.93
CA LYS A 128 -6.75 9.62 -10.16
C LYS A 128 -6.32 8.37 -10.90
N VAL A 129 -7.24 7.77 -11.64
CA VAL A 129 -6.97 6.54 -12.40
C VAL A 129 -7.53 6.65 -13.80
N PHE A 130 -6.77 6.17 -14.77
CA PHE A 130 -7.10 6.25 -16.18
C PHE A 130 -7.12 4.85 -16.79
N VAL A 131 -8.16 4.56 -17.56
CA VAL A 131 -8.32 3.27 -18.24
C VAL A 131 -8.18 3.47 -19.75
N GLU A 132 -7.31 2.69 -20.39
CA GLU A 132 -7.02 2.74 -21.82
C GLU A 132 -7.01 1.32 -22.41
N THR A 133 -7.25 1.21 -23.70
CA THR A 133 -7.07 -0.04 -24.46
C THR A 133 -5.83 0.09 -25.36
N ILE A 134 -4.72 -0.52 -24.93
CA ILE A 134 -3.48 -0.50 -25.70
C ILE A 134 -3.36 -1.79 -26.49
N ASN A 135 -3.34 -1.70 -27.83
CA ASN A 135 -3.42 -2.86 -28.73
C ASN A 135 -4.59 -3.80 -28.42
N GLY A 136 -5.71 -3.24 -27.94
CA GLY A 136 -6.89 -3.96 -27.51
C GLY A 136 -6.84 -4.44 -26.06
N ASP A 137 -5.67 -4.52 -25.42
CA ASP A 137 -5.54 -4.96 -24.04
C ASP A 137 -5.93 -3.86 -23.05
N LEU A 138 -6.61 -4.26 -21.97
CA LEU A 138 -7.03 -3.37 -20.90
C LEU A 138 -5.79 -2.89 -20.13
N THR A 139 -5.63 -1.57 -20.04
CA THR A 139 -4.49 -0.97 -19.35
C THR A 139 -4.98 0.09 -18.35
N ILE A 140 -4.49 0.03 -17.11
CA ILE A 140 -4.82 0.97 -16.03
C ILE A 140 -3.57 1.80 -15.72
N LYS A 141 -3.73 3.13 -15.62
CA LYS A 141 -2.66 4.13 -15.45
C LYS A 141 -3.00 5.11 -14.34
N ILE A 142 -1.99 5.70 -13.74
CA ILE A 142 -2.13 6.80 -12.76
C ILE A 142 -1.87 8.18 -13.37
N GLU A 143 -1.18 8.24 -14.50
CA GLU A 143 -0.92 9.49 -15.21
C GLU A 143 -1.55 9.45 -16.60
N ASN A 144 -1.99 10.61 -17.06
CA ASN A 144 -2.46 10.81 -18.43
C ASN A 144 -1.31 10.74 -19.46
N ASN A 145 -0.11 10.41 -19.01
CA ASN A 145 1.09 10.32 -19.83
C ASN A 145 1.24 8.91 -20.41
N THR A 146 1.28 8.82 -21.76
CA THR A 146 1.28 7.56 -22.50
C THR A 146 2.60 7.29 -23.22
N GLU A 147 3.68 7.97 -22.85
CA GLU A 147 4.97 7.82 -23.57
C GLU A 147 5.46 6.37 -23.64
N ASN A 148 5.19 5.57 -22.62
CA ASN A 148 5.69 4.19 -22.53
C ASN A 148 4.64 3.09 -22.77
N GLY A 149 3.33 3.40 -22.85
CA GLY A 149 2.25 2.44 -23.13
C GLY A 149 2.04 1.33 -22.09
N LYS A 150 2.76 1.31 -20.97
CA LYS A 150 2.76 0.15 -20.06
C LYS A 150 1.77 0.24 -18.91
N GLY A 151 1.33 1.43 -18.50
CA GLY A 151 0.48 1.58 -17.31
C GLY A 151 1.07 0.93 -16.04
N ILE A 152 0.33 0.99 -14.95
CA ILE A 152 0.66 0.28 -13.71
C ILE A 152 0.08 -1.14 -13.68
N PHE A 153 -0.93 -1.41 -14.51
CA PHE A 153 -1.54 -2.72 -14.67
C PHE A 153 -1.99 -2.92 -16.11
N SER A 154 -1.83 -4.13 -16.64
CA SER A 154 -2.32 -4.49 -17.97
C SER A 154 -2.80 -5.93 -17.98
N GLU A 155 -3.95 -6.17 -18.60
CA GLU A 155 -4.54 -7.50 -18.75
C GLU A 155 -5.03 -7.72 -20.20
N SER A 156 -4.76 -8.90 -20.74
CA SER A 156 -5.20 -9.24 -22.07
C SER A 156 -6.70 -9.55 -22.13
N VAL A 157 -7.31 -9.21 -23.25
CA VAL A 157 -8.72 -9.47 -23.55
C VAL A 157 -8.85 -10.46 -24.71
N GLU A 158 -10.03 -11.06 -24.84
CA GLU A 158 -10.30 -12.04 -25.92
C GLU A 158 -10.29 -11.39 -27.30
N ASP A 159 -10.97 -10.24 -27.46
CA ASP A 159 -11.03 -9.51 -28.73
C ASP A 159 -10.12 -8.28 -28.71
N LYS A 160 -8.91 -8.43 -29.23
CA LYS A 160 -7.93 -7.34 -29.31
C LYS A 160 -8.26 -6.22 -30.30
N THR A 161 -9.36 -6.34 -31.01
CA THR A 161 -9.83 -5.28 -31.92
C THR A 161 -10.72 -4.27 -31.21
N GLN A 162 -11.01 -4.46 -29.91
CA GLN A 162 -11.84 -3.56 -29.14
C GLN A 162 -11.25 -2.14 -29.04
N SER A 163 -12.16 -1.17 -29.02
CA SER A 163 -11.88 0.21 -28.62
C SER A 163 -12.50 0.50 -27.25
N LEU A 164 -12.20 1.66 -26.67
CA LEU A 164 -12.81 2.08 -25.39
C LEU A 164 -14.34 2.14 -25.43
N ASP A 165 -14.89 2.54 -26.57
CA ASP A 165 -16.35 2.71 -26.73
C ASP A 165 -17.10 1.35 -26.78
N ASP A 166 -16.40 0.25 -26.99
CA ASP A 166 -16.98 -1.08 -27.10
C ASP A 166 -17.16 -1.78 -25.74
N GLY A 167 -16.38 -1.38 -24.73
CA GLY A 167 -16.44 -1.92 -23.38
C GLY A 167 -17.44 -1.19 -22.47
N GLN A 168 -17.77 -1.80 -21.33
CA GLN A 168 -18.55 -1.17 -20.28
C GLN A 168 -17.69 -0.95 -19.03
N PHE A 169 -17.70 0.27 -18.53
CA PHE A 169 -16.85 0.67 -17.42
C PHE A 169 -17.70 1.30 -16.31
N PHE A 170 -17.51 0.81 -15.10
CA PHE A 170 -18.13 1.34 -13.89
C PHE A 170 -17.04 1.54 -12.84
N TYR A 171 -17.28 2.49 -11.96
CA TYR A 171 -16.40 2.71 -10.80
C TYR A 171 -17.21 2.98 -9.53
N ALA A 172 -16.57 2.78 -8.40
CA ALA A 172 -17.06 3.20 -7.09
C ALA A 172 -15.89 3.71 -6.24
N SER A 173 -16.13 4.75 -5.45
CA SER A 173 -15.13 5.30 -4.52
C SER A 173 -15.44 4.84 -3.12
N VAL A 174 -14.49 4.18 -2.47
CA VAL A 174 -14.60 3.66 -1.10
C VAL A 174 -13.36 4.10 -0.31
N GLY A 175 -13.46 5.22 0.38
CA GLY A 175 -12.31 5.83 1.05
C GLY A 175 -11.18 6.17 0.08
N ALA A 176 -9.99 5.63 0.34
CA ALA A 176 -8.81 5.77 -0.54
C ALA A 176 -8.83 4.82 -1.75
N LEU A 177 -9.77 3.88 -1.80
CA LEU A 177 -9.87 2.88 -2.85
C LEU A 177 -10.83 3.33 -3.95
N ILE A 178 -10.46 3.09 -5.20
CA ILE A 178 -11.33 3.21 -6.36
C ILE A 178 -11.53 1.81 -6.93
N LEU A 179 -12.76 1.32 -6.83
CA LEU A 179 -13.15 0.04 -7.37
C LEU A 179 -13.52 0.22 -8.83
N LEU A 180 -13.02 -0.65 -9.69
CA LEU A 180 -13.32 -0.65 -11.11
C LEU A 180 -14.05 -1.95 -11.46
N LYS A 181 -15.13 -1.82 -12.22
CA LYS A 181 -15.90 -2.95 -12.77
C LYS A 181 -15.95 -2.78 -14.28
N ILE A 182 -15.34 -3.70 -15.00
CA ILE A 182 -15.09 -3.59 -16.44
C ILE A 182 -15.60 -4.84 -17.14
N LEU A 183 -16.39 -4.65 -18.20
CA LEU A 183 -16.77 -5.70 -19.13
C LEU A 183 -16.12 -5.40 -20.49
N PRO A 184 -15.09 -6.16 -20.88
CA PRO A 184 -14.48 -6.04 -22.20
C PRO A 184 -15.46 -6.42 -23.32
N TYR A 185 -15.17 -5.95 -24.54
CA TYR A 185 -16.00 -6.20 -25.70
C TYR A 185 -16.14 -7.70 -25.99
N ARG A 186 -17.39 -8.16 -26.19
CA ARG A 186 -17.76 -9.55 -26.44
C ARG A 186 -17.45 -10.55 -25.35
N GLU A 187 -16.99 -10.11 -24.19
CA GLU A 187 -16.85 -10.98 -23.02
C GLU A 187 -18.17 -11.00 -22.22
N GLU A 188 -18.44 -12.13 -21.55
CA GLU A 188 -19.64 -12.29 -20.71
C GLU A 188 -19.32 -12.09 -19.22
N GLN A 189 -18.03 -12.12 -18.86
CA GLN A 189 -17.59 -12.02 -17.48
C GLN A 189 -17.06 -10.64 -17.14
N TRP A 190 -17.60 -10.07 -16.07
CA TRP A 190 -17.11 -8.83 -15.49
C TRP A 190 -15.79 -9.06 -14.80
N ARG A 191 -14.88 -8.10 -14.94
CA ARG A 191 -13.59 -8.05 -14.27
C ARG A 191 -13.61 -6.95 -13.23
N TYR A 192 -13.05 -7.23 -12.05
CA TYR A 192 -13.06 -6.29 -10.95
C TYR A 192 -11.63 -5.98 -10.52
N PHE A 193 -11.36 -4.69 -10.34
CA PHE A 193 -10.05 -4.21 -9.92
C PHE A 193 -10.19 -3.22 -8.77
N VAL A 194 -9.19 -3.18 -7.91
CA VAL A 194 -9.06 -2.20 -6.84
C VAL A 194 -7.83 -1.36 -7.13
N PHE A 195 -8.04 -0.08 -7.39
CA PHE A 195 -6.97 0.91 -7.41
C PHE A 195 -6.87 1.54 -6.02
N ASN A 196 -5.68 1.54 -5.44
CA ASN A 196 -5.40 2.15 -4.15
C ASN A 196 -4.65 3.47 -4.37
N SER A 197 -5.28 4.59 -4.06
CA SER A 197 -4.71 5.93 -4.26
C SER A 197 -3.63 6.30 -3.23
N LEU A 198 -3.35 5.47 -2.22
CA LEU A 198 -2.25 5.68 -1.27
C LEU A 198 -0.97 4.95 -1.68
N THR A 199 -1.11 3.81 -2.36
CA THR A 199 0.04 2.98 -2.79
C THR A 199 0.30 3.08 -4.29
N ASP A 200 -0.63 3.67 -5.04
CA ASP A 200 -0.62 3.73 -6.51
C ASP A 200 -0.56 2.34 -7.17
N GLU A 201 -1.18 1.34 -6.54
CA GLU A 201 -1.21 -0.03 -7.01
C GLU A 201 -2.61 -0.45 -7.46
N VAL A 202 -2.66 -1.40 -8.39
CA VAL A 202 -3.90 -2.04 -8.87
C VAL A 202 -3.84 -3.52 -8.59
N VAL A 203 -4.90 -4.05 -7.98
CA VAL A 203 -5.08 -5.48 -7.74
C VAL A 203 -6.38 -5.95 -8.38
N LYS A 204 -6.35 -7.09 -9.09
CA LYS A 204 -7.54 -7.73 -9.62
C LYS A 204 -8.18 -8.60 -8.54
N ILE A 205 -9.49 -8.38 -8.28
CA ILE A 205 -10.26 -9.10 -7.26
C ILE A 205 -11.67 -9.36 -7.80
N ASP A 206 -11.85 -10.47 -8.50
CA ASP A 206 -13.14 -10.80 -9.15
C ASP A 206 -14.24 -11.16 -8.14
N ASP A 207 -13.90 -11.57 -6.92
CA ASP A 207 -14.86 -11.88 -5.83
C ASP A 207 -15.68 -10.67 -5.38
N ILE A 208 -15.21 -9.45 -5.64
CA ILE A 208 -16.01 -8.23 -5.46
C ILE A 208 -17.34 -8.30 -6.23
N GLY A 209 -17.37 -9.05 -7.33
CA GLY A 209 -18.55 -9.24 -8.14
C GLY A 209 -19.71 -9.94 -7.43
N GLN A 210 -19.43 -10.74 -6.42
CA GLN A 210 -20.46 -11.44 -5.62
C GLN A 210 -21.12 -10.49 -4.62
N SER A 211 -20.30 -9.80 -3.83
CA SER A 211 -20.67 -8.83 -2.82
C SER A 211 -19.42 -8.12 -2.30
N CYS A 212 -19.55 -6.86 -1.95
CA CYS A 212 -18.46 -6.10 -1.36
C CYS A 212 -19.01 -4.98 -0.48
N VAL A 213 -18.46 -4.83 0.71
CA VAL A 213 -18.82 -3.74 1.63
C VAL A 213 -17.59 -3.11 2.24
N GLN A 214 -17.74 -1.86 2.67
CA GLN A 214 -16.66 -1.11 3.29
C GLN A 214 -16.37 -1.63 4.70
N LEU A 215 -15.10 -1.73 5.05
CA LEU A 215 -14.65 -1.93 6.43
C LEU A 215 -14.82 -0.63 7.23
N PRO A 216 -15.09 -0.71 8.55
CA PRO A 216 -15.23 0.47 9.39
C PRO A 216 -13.97 1.37 9.35
N GLU A 217 -14.16 2.66 9.62
CA GLU A 217 -13.09 3.68 9.70
C GLU A 217 -12.22 3.75 8.44
N ASP A 218 -12.83 3.51 7.27
CA ASP A 218 -12.15 3.49 5.97
C ASP A 218 -10.96 2.52 5.88
N HIS A 219 -10.93 1.47 6.74
CA HIS A 219 -9.82 0.51 6.74
C HIS A 219 -9.64 -0.21 5.40
N GLY A 220 -10.68 -0.29 4.57
CA GLY A 220 -10.67 -0.94 3.28
C GLY A 220 -12.00 -1.58 2.91
N ILE A 221 -11.96 -2.73 2.26
CA ILE A 221 -13.14 -3.48 1.81
C ILE A 221 -13.07 -4.95 2.24
N ILE A 222 -14.25 -5.53 2.46
CA ILE A 222 -14.43 -6.97 2.68
C ILE A 222 -15.39 -7.54 1.61
N PHE A 223 -15.09 -8.73 1.14
CA PHE A 223 -15.85 -9.50 0.17
C PHE A 223 -15.80 -10.99 0.53
N PRO A 224 -16.65 -11.86 -0.03
CA PRO A 224 -16.72 -13.27 0.36
C PRO A 224 -15.40 -14.04 0.28
N GLY A 225 -14.54 -13.71 -0.68
CA GLY A 225 -13.23 -14.35 -0.87
C GLY A 225 -12.09 -13.76 -0.07
N GLY A 226 -12.30 -12.67 0.71
CA GLY A 226 -11.21 -12.04 1.47
C GLY A 226 -11.45 -10.59 1.85
N TYR A 227 -10.34 -9.87 2.03
CA TYR A 227 -10.37 -8.43 2.30
C TYR A 227 -9.17 -7.73 1.66
N TYR A 228 -9.31 -6.43 1.41
CA TYR A 228 -8.25 -5.56 0.95
C TYR A 228 -8.23 -4.28 1.79
N LEU A 229 -7.09 -3.98 2.42
CA LEU A 229 -6.91 -2.79 3.25
C LEU A 229 -6.39 -1.61 2.43
N GLN A 230 -6.70 -0.39 2.86
CA GLN A 230 -6.13 0.83 2.26
C GLN A 230 -4.60 0.92 2.38
N THR A 231 -3.97 0.12 3.27
CA THR A 231 -2.52 -0.01 3.39
C THR A 231 -1.87 -0.81 2.25
N GLY A 232 -2.68 -1.43 1.37
CA GLY A 232 -2.24 -2.32 0.31
C GLY A 232 -2.21 -3.80 0.72
N GLU A 233 -2.51 -4.13 1.98
CA GLU A 233 -2.59 -5.52 2.43
C GLU A 233 -3.81 -6.21 1.82
N PHE A 234 -3.57 -7.29 1.10
CA PHE A 234 -4.60 -8.15 0.50
C PHE A 234 -4.49 -9.56 1.06
N LYS A 235 -5.61 -10.11 1.51
CA LYS A 235 -5.69 -11.51 1.94
C LYS A 235 -6.90 -12.17 1.29
N ALA A 236 -6.63 -13.22 0.53
CA ALA A 236 -7.65 -14.16 0.05
C ALA A 236 -7.78 -15.35 1.01
N PHE A 237 -9.00 -15.91 1.11
CA PHE A 237 -9.24 -17.14 1.85
C PHE A 237 -9.09 -18.34 0.92
N ASP A 238 -8.52 -19.43 1.43
CA ASP A 238 -8.31 -20.67 0.67
C ASP A 238 -9.61 -21.41 0.37
N GLU A 239 -10.61 -21.25 1.25
CA GLU A 239 -11.93 -21.85 1.13
C GLU A 239 -12.99 -20.75 1.04
N GLY A 240 -13.78 -20.78 -0.02
CA GLY A 240 -14.86 -19.83 -0.25
C GLY A 240 -16.17 -20.55 -0.60
N VAL A 241 -17.29 -19.89 -0.35
CA VAL A 241 -18.62 -20.29 -0.81
C VAL A 241 -19.08 -19.28 -1.85
N ASP A 242 -19.38 -19.76 -3.04
CA ASP A 242 -19.87 -18.90 -4.12
C ASP A 242 -21.30 -18.38 -3.85
N GLY A 243 -21.59 -17.19 -4.35
CA GLY A 243 -22.94 -16.61 -4.27
C GLY A 243 -23.29 -15.98 -2.91
N LEU A 244 -22.34 -15.82 -2.01
CA LEU A 244 -22.54 -15.13 -0.74
C LEU A 244 -22.82 -13.63 -0.96
N LYS A 245 -23.86 -13.12 -0.30
CA LYS A 245 -24.23 -11.69 -0.32
C LYS A 245 -24.21 -11.14 1.10
N PHE A 246 -23.79 -9.89 1.23
CA PHE A 246 -23.77 -9.22 2.53
C PHE A 246 -25.17 -9.16 3.13
N LYS A 247 -25.30 -9.53 4.38
CA LYS A 247 -26.56 -9.55 5.11
C LYS A 247 -26.61 -8.45 6.18
N ARG A 248 -25.62 -8.39 7.04
CA ARG A 248 -25.50 -7.39 8.11
C ARG A 248 -24.12 -7.43 8.75
N CYS A 249 -23.83 -6.40 9.56
CA CYS A 249 -22.72 -6.45 10.51
C CYS A 249 -23.25 -6.34 11.95
N ILE A 250 -22.51 -6.93 12.89
CA ILE A 250 -22.77 -6.89 14.33
C ILE A 250 -21.50 -6.40 14.99
N LYS A 251 -21.60 -5.28 15.70
CA LYS A 251 -20.45 -4.70 16.44
C LYS A 251 -20.44 -5.22 17.86
N SER A 252 -19.25 -5.50 18.38
CA SER A 252 -19.08 -5.78 19.80
C SER A 252 -19.35 -4.52 20.64
N PRO A 253 -19.83 -4.64 21.89
CA PRO A 253 -20.10 -3.50 22.74
C PRO A 253 -18.87 -2.65 23.06
N ASN A 254 -17.70 -3.27 23.13
CA ASN A 254 -16.41 -2.58 23.29
C ASN A 254 -15.94 -1.86 22.01
N GLY A 255 -16.58 -2.13 20.85
CA GLY A 255 -16.24 -1.53 19.56
C GLY A 255 -14.99 -2.11 18.89
N GLU A 256 -14.36 -3.13 19.48
CA GLU A 256 -13.12 -3.72 19.00
C GLU A 256 -13.33 -4.68 17.83
N ASP A 257 -14.44 -5.43 17.86
CA ASP A 257 -14.74 -6.45 16.89
C ASP A 257 -16.01 -6.17 16.10
N VAL A 258 -15.99 -6.51 14.82
CA VAL A 258 -17.15 -6.42 13.93
C VAL A 258 -17.34 -7.76 13.22
N LEU A 259 -18.49 -8.37 13.43
CA LEU A 259 -18.89 -9.59 12.73
C LEU A 259 -19.66 -9.23 11.46
N PHE A 260 -19.07 -9.51 10.31
CA PHE A 260 -19.76 -9.44 9.02
C PHE A 260 -20.44 -10.76 8.73
N VAL A 261 -21.72 -10.67 8.38
CA VAL A 261 -22.53 -11.83 8.06
C VAL A 261 -22.89 -11.78 6.59
N PHE A 262 -22.44 -12.77 5.86
CA PHE A 262 -22.82 -13.02 4.47
C PHE A 262 -23.76 -14.22 4.40
N TYR A 263 -24.60 -14.24 3.39
CA TYR A 263 -25.62 -15.28 3.21
C TYR A 263 -25.78 -15.64 1.74
N GLN A 264 -25.81 -16.94 1.48
CA GLN A 264 -26.10 -17.49 0.17
C GLN A 264 -27.51 -18.08 0.20
N PRO A 265 -28.50 -17.49 -0.51
CA PRO A 265 -29.90 -17.90 -0.42
C PRO A 265 -30.21 -19.26 -1.03
N GLU A 266 -29.44 -19.73 -2.01
CA GLU A 266 -29.75 -20.95 -2.78
C GLU A 266 -29.56 -22.21 -1.95
N GLU A 267 -28.45 -22.32 -1.24
CA GLU A 267 -28.14 -23.44 -0.37
C GLU A 267 -28.38 -23.12 1.12
N GLY A 268 -28.68 -21.90 1.44
CA GLY A 268 -28.92 -21.43 2.81
C GLY A 268 -27.67 -21.37 3.67
N VAL A 269 -26.52 -21.15 3.04
CA VAL A 269 -25.22 -21.03 3.75
C VAL A 269 -25.02 -19.63 4.28
N VAL A 270 -24.57 -19.55 5.53
CA VAL A 270 -24.15 -18.31 6.19
C VAL A 270 -22.64 -18.33 6.35
N GLY A 271 -21.98 -17.25 5.97
CA GLY A 271 -20.57 -17.00 6.25
C GLY A 271 -20.43 -15.93 7.33
N LEU A 272 -19.68 -16.23 8.37
CA LEU A 272 -19.41 -15.36 9.52
C LEU A 272 -17.94 -14.93 9.49
N PHE A 273 -17.69 -13.64 9.33
CA PHE A 273 -16.38 -13.05 9.16
C PHE A 273 -16.10 -12.07 10.30
N ALA A 274 -15.25 -12.43 11.21
CA ALA A 274 -14.91 -11.62 12.38
C ALA A 274 -13.70 -10.70 12.05
N TYR A 275 -13.92 -9.39 12.10
CA TYR A 275 -12.92 -8.36 11.85
C TYR A 275 -12.53 -7.67 13.15
N ASN A 276 -11.24 -7.64 13.46
CA ASN A 276 -10.72 -6.91 14.61
C ASN A 276 -10.27 -5.50 14.16
N MET A 277 -10.80 -4.48 14.80
CA MET A 277 -10.57 -3.07 14.47
C MET A 277 -9.17 -2.59 14.85
N ILE A 278 -8.57 -3.18 15.89
CA ILE A 278 -7.23 -2.80 16.37
C ILE A 278 -6.16 -3.40 15.46
N GLU A 279 -6.23 -4.72 15.28
CA GLU A 279 -5.26 -5.45 14.46
C GLU A 279 -5.43 -5.21 12.96
N LYS A 280 -6.60 -4.70 12.54
CA LYS A 280 -7.02 -4.54 11.15
C LYS A 280 -6.93 -5.86 10.37
N GLN A 281 -7.34 -6.94 11.03
CA GLN A 281 -7.29 -8.28 10.49
C GLN A 281 -8.65 -8.96 10.53
N LEU A 282 -8.88 -9.81 9.55
CA LEU A 282 -10.02 -10.68 9.48
C LEU A 282 -9.61 -12.09 9.88
N HIS A 283 -10.33 -12.68 10.83
CA HIS A 283 -10.16 -14.08 11.19
C HIS A 283 -10.70 -14.99 10.08
N ASN A 284 -10.27 -16.25 10.07
CA ASN A 284 -10.80 -17.21 9.11
C ASN A 284 -12.33 -17.31 9.25
N PRO A 285 -13.07 -17.29 8.13
CA PRO A 285 -14.51 -17.33 8.16
C PRO A 285 -15.04 -18.66 8.71
N VAL A 286 -16.20 -18.60 9.35
CA VAL A 286 -16.93 -19.78 9.81
C VAL A 286 -18.21 -19.90 8.98
N TYR A 287 -18.44 -21.05 8.37
CA TYR A 287 -19.61 -21.33 7.56
C TYR A 287 -20.61 -22.22 8.29
N GLY A 288 -21.90 -21.97 8.06
CA GLY A 288 -22.98 -22.78 8.65
C GLY A 288 -24.29 -22.60 7.90
N HIS A 289 -25.26 -23.47 8.18
CA HIS A 289 -26.61 -23.35 7.64
C HIS A 289 -27.53 -22.42 8.45
N GLY A 290 -27.04 -21.91 9.57
CA GLY A 290 -27.74 -20.94 10.37
C GLY A 290 -26.93 -20.51 11.59
N TYR A 291 -27.27 -19.39 12.15
CA TYR A 291 -26.67 -18.91 13.38
C TYR A 291 -27.69 -18.18 14.23
N ALA A 292 -27.46 -18.15 15.52
CA ALA A 292 -28.19 -17.30 16.46
C ALA A 292 -27.21 -16.72 17.47
N LEU A 293 -27.38 -15.42 17.76
CA LEU A 293 -26.66 -14.74 18.83
C LEU A 293 -27.57 -14.69 20.07
N ALA A 294 -27.17 -15.42 21.10
CA ALA A 294 -27.86 -15.48 22.39
C ALA A 294 -27.32 -14.41 23.34
N GLU A 295 -27.92 -14.36 24.55
CA GLU A 295 -27.44 -13.48 25.62
C GLU A 295 -26.00 -13.83 26.01
N GLU A 296 -25.28 -12.84 26.56
CA GLU A 296 -23.89 -12.96 27.02
C GLU A 296 -22.89 -13.35 25.90
N GLY A 297 -23.17 -12.99 24.62
CA GLY A 297 -22.24 -13.18 23.51
C GLY A 297 -22.15 -14.62 23.00
N ARG A 298 -23.05 -15.51 23.42
CA ARG A 298 -23.05 -16.89 22.92
C ARG A 298 -23.55 -16.95 21.48
N LEU A 299 -22.66 -17.32 20.56
CA LEU A 299 -22.97 -17.53 19.15
C LEU A 299 -23.18 -19.01 18.88
N VAL A 300 -24.40 -19.37 18.53
CA VAL A 300 -24.76 -20.74 18.16
C VAL A 300 -24.74 -20.84 16.64
N ILE A 301 -24.02 -21.83 16.11
CA ILE A 301 -23.87 -22.08 14.67
C ILE A 301 -24.27 -23.50 14.37
N PHE A 302 -25.11 -23.70 13.35
CA PHE A 302 -25.37 -24.99 12.75
C PHE A 302 -24.40 -25.21 11.61
N SER A 303 -23.51 -26.19 11.73
CA SER A 303 -22.47 -26.45 10.73
C SER A 303 -23.07 -26.74 9.36
N ALA A 304 -22.39 -26.26 8.30
CA ALA A 304 -22.76 -26.59 6.94
C ALA A 304 -22.39 -28.06 6.65
N GLU A 305 -23.38 -28.84 6.18
CA GLU A 305 -23.20 -30.22 5.77
C GLU A 305 -23.37 -30.30 4.25
N ALA A 306 -22.53 -31.10 3.59
CA ALA A 306 -22.56 -31.24 2.13
C ALA A 306 -23.86 -31.86 1.61
N GLU A 307 -24.52 -32.66 2.43
CA GLU A 307 -25.80 -33.29 2.10
C GLU A 307 -26.85 -32.98 3.18
N PRO A 308 -28.13 -32.86 2.80
CA PRO A 308 -29.20 -32.66 3.76
C PRO A 308 -29.22 -33.79 4.80
N THR A 309 -29.09 -33.46 6.05
CA THR A 309 -29.11 -34.40 7.18
C THR A 309 -30.22 -34.05 8.17
N ARG A 310 -30.66 -35.03 8.94
CA ARG A 310 -31.61 -34.82 10.05
C ARG A 310 -30.92 -34.44 11.36
N VAL A 311 -29.62 -34.64 11.41
CA VAL A 311 -28.80 -34.33 12.59
C VAL A 311 -27.75 -33.30 12.16
N HIS A 312 -27.88 -32.10 12.65
CA HIS A 312 -26.92 -31.02 12.39
C HIS A 312 -25.98 -30.86 13.59
N PRO A 313 -24.66 -30.90 13.39
CA PRO A 313 -23.73 -30.47 14.41
C PRO A 313 -23.99 -29.01 14.78
N MET A 314 -24.06 -28.73 16.07
CA MET A 314 -24.22 -27.40 16.62
C MET A 314 -22.96 -27.02 17.34
N GLN A 315 -22.41 -25.88 17.00
CA GLN A 315 -21.26 -25.27 17.69
C GLN A 315 -21.75 -24.11 18.51
N ILE A 316 -21.24 -23.98 19.71
CA ILE A 316 -21.51 -22.83 20.59
C ILE A 316 -20.19 -22.16 20.89
N TRP A 317 -20.10 -20.88 20.55
CA TRP A 317 -18.91 -20.06 20.70
C TRP A 317 -19.19 -18.95 21.69
N GLU A 318 -18.29 -18.71 22.60
CA GLU A 318 -18.26 -17.48 23.39
C GLU A 318 -17.61 -16.39 22.54
N THR A 319 -18.34 -15.30 22.34
CA THR A 319 -17.91 -14.21 21.47
C THR A 319 -18.12 -12.86 22.17
N PRO A 320 -17.39 -11.81 21.74
CA PRO A 320 -17.61 -10.46 22.27
C PRO A 320 -18.90 -9.80 21.73
N TYR A 321 -19.64 -10.45 20.86
CA TYR A 321 -20.82 -9.86 20.20
C TYR A 321 -22.05 -9.96 21.08
N GLU A 322 -22.79 -8.84 21.13
CA GLU A 322 -24.07 -8.79 21.82
C GLU A 322 -25.15 -8.19 20.91
N SER A 323 -26.41 -8.46 21.24
CA SER A 323 -27.51 -7.79 20.55
C SER A 323 -27.50 -6.29 20.86
N ALA A 324 -27.92 -5.45 19.90
CA ALA A 324 -28.02 -4.01 20.09
C ALA A 324 -28.92 -3.62 21.28
N GLU A 325 -29.92 -4.46 21.59
CA GLU A 325 -30.82 -4.26 22.72
C GLU A 325 -30.14 -4.48 24.08
N HIS A 326 -29.20 -5.41 24.16
CA HIS A 326 -28.43 -5.68 25.36
C HIS A 326 -27.38 -4.59 25.59
N ALA A 327 -26.63 -4.21 24.57
CA ALA A 327 -25.63 -3.16 24.61
C ALA A 327 -26.23 -1.79 25.06
N SER A 328 -27.47 -1.50 24.66
CA SER A 328 -28.15 -0.23 25.05
C SER A 328 -28.53 -0.14 26.52
N LYS A 329 -28.54 -1.23 27.26
CA LYS A 329 -28.89 -1.28 28.70
C LYS A 329 -27.71 -1.01 29.62
N ALA A 330 -26.48 -0.97 29.10
CA ALA A 330 -25.28 -0.70 29.91
C ALA A 330 -25.27 0.73 30.46
N PRO A 331 -25.02 0.95 31.78
CA PRO A 331 -24.98 2.29 32.35
C PRO A 331 -23.74 3.05 31.83
N PRO A 332 -23.85 4.37 31.59
CA PRO A 332 -22.73 5.19 31.14
C PRO A 332 -21.61 5.22 32.21
N SER A 333 -20.38 4.95 31.79
CA SER A 333 -19.20 5.01 32.64
C SER A 333 -18.82 6.46 32.94
N GLN A 334 -18.46 6.76 34.22
CA GLN A 334 -18.00 8.08 34.67
C GLN A 334 -16.48 8.19 34.77
N THR A 335 -15.75 7.13 34.44
CA THR A 335 -14.29 7.13 34.42
C THR A 335 -13.75 8.01 33.28
N PHE A 336 -12.46 8.39 33.34
CA PHE A 336 -11.80 9.12 32.27
C PHE A 336 -11.99 8.41 30.92
N TYR A 337 -11.62 7.13 30.80
CA TYR A 337 -11.79 6.35 29.60
C TYR A 337 -13.25 6.16 29.17
N GLY A 338 -14.16 6.01 30.11
CA GLY A 338 -15.58 5.89 29.80
C GLY A 338 -16.20 7.17 29.22
N ARG A 339 -15.63 8.34 29.53
CA ARG A 339 -16.04 9.62 28.93
C ARG A 339 -15.56 9.80 27.50
N ILE A 340 -14.39 9.24 27.17
CA ILE A 340 -13.88 9.20 25.79
C ILE A 340 -14.79 8.33 24.93
N GLY A 341 -15.19 7.18 25.44
CA GLY A 341 -16.04 6.19 24.76
C GLY A 341 -15.25 5.15 23.99
N ASN A 342 -15.84 3.96 23.89
CA ASN A 342 -15.15 2.79 23.33
C ASN A 342 -14.72 2.98 21.87
N ALA A 343 -15.56 3.57 21.03
CA ALA A 343 -15.24 3.75 19.61
C ALA A 343 -14.00 4.63 19.41
N GLU A 344 -13.87 5.72 20.17
CA GLU A 344 -12.72 6.62 20.10
C GLU A 344 -11.45 5.98 20.66
N LEU A 345 -11.56 5.24 21.76
CA LEU A 345 -10.45 4.50 22.34
C LEU A 345 -9.93 3.42 21.40
N VAL A 346 -10.82 2.63 20.80
CA VAL A 346 -10.46 1.57 19.85
C VAL A 346 -9.74 2.15 18.64
N ARG A 347 -10.24 3.27 18.09
CA ARG A 347 -9.59 3.96 16.98
C ARG A 347 -8.18 4.42 17.34
N GLY A 348 -8.02 5.09 18.48
CA GLY A 348 -6.71 5.55 18.93
C GLY A 348 -5.74 4.40 19.23
N ILE A 349 -6.21 3.32 19.87
CA ILE A 349 -5.40 2.11 20.08
C ILE A 349 -4.98 1.49 18.75
N SER A 350 -5.89 1.40 17.78
CA SER A 350 -5.60 0.87 16.44
C SER A 350 -4.51 1.68 15.72
N ASP A 351 -4.56 3.02 15.79
CA ASP A 351 -3.56 3.88 15.16
C ASP A 351 -2.20 3.76 15.85
N ILE A 352 -2.18 3.70 17.18
CA ILE A 352 -0.94 3.46 17.95
C ILE A 352 -0.37 2.06 17.66
N TYR A 353 -1.21 1.03 17.58
CA TYR A 353 -0.80 -0.32 17.22
C TYR A 353 -0.21 -0.38 15.81
N SER A 354 -0.82 0.37 14.86
CA SER A 354 -0.28 0.50 13.51
C SER A 354 1.11 1.15 13.49
N LEU A 355 1.35 2.15 14.36
CA LEU A 355 2.66 2.76 14.56
C LEU A 355 3.69 1.74 15.08
N CYS A 356 3.31 0.89 16.05
CA CYS A 356 4.18 -0.19 16.54
C CYS A 356 4.52 -1.20 15.43
N ARG A 357 3.55 -1.60 14.62
CA ARG A 357 3.78 -2.51 13.48
C ARG A 357 4.74 -1.93 12.43
N LEU A 358 4.71 -0.62 12.19
CA LEU A 358 5.67 0.04 11.30
C LEU A 358 7.11 -0.10 11.82
N ILE A 359 7.31 -0.03 13.15
CA ILE A 359 8.63 -0.19 13.77
C ILE A 359 9.13 -1.63 13.61
N ASP A 360 8.26 -2.62 13.82
CA ASP A 360 8.64 -4.03 13.91
C ASP A 360 8.91 -4.69 12.54
N ASN A 361 8.22 -4.28 11.49
CA ASN A 361 8.09 -5.08 10.26
C ASN A 361 8.84 -4.54 9.04
N GLN A 362 9.50 -3.38 9.11
CA GLN A 362 10.11 -2.76 7.92
C GLN A 362 11.64 -2.66 8.00
N ALA A 363 12.28 -2.83 6.84
CA ALA A 363 13.69 -2.55 6.69
C ALA A 363 13.98 -1.06 6.90
N VAL A 364 15.07 -0.74 7.59
CA VAL A 364 15.51 0.63 7.87
C VAL A 364 15.70 1.42 6.58
N SER A 365 14.92 2.48 6.39
CA SER A 365 14.95 3.37 5.21
C SER A 365 14.50 4.78 5.59
N SER A 366 14.88 5.79 4.81
CA SER A 366 14.41 7.18 5.00
C SER A 366 12.87 7.24 4.97
N ARG A 367 12.25 6.54 4.05
CA ARG A 367 10.79 6.46 3.90
C ARG A 367 10.11 5.94 5.17
N LEU A 368 10.67 4.91 5.81
CA LEU A 368 10.12 4.38 7.06
C LEU A 368 10.05 5.46 8.14
N TYR A 369 11.13 6.21 8.33
CA TYR A 369 11.17 7.26 9.35
C TYR A 369 10.27 8.46 9.02
N GLU A 370 10.10 8.79 7.75
CA GLU A 370 9.11 9.77 7.30
C GLU A 370 7.68 9.34 7.65
N GLU A 371 7.34 8.07 7.38
CA GLU A 371 6.04 7.47 7.72
C GLU A 371 5.83 7.42 9.25
N LEU A 372 6.86 7.04 10.02
CA LEU A 372 6.81 7.04 11.49
C LEU A 372 6.58 8.43 12.07
N SER A 373 7.33 9.45 11.61
CA SER A 373 7.15 10.82 12.08
C SER A 373 5.75 11.36 11.74
N LYS A 374 5.29 11.11 10.51
CA LYS A 374 3.96 11.52 10.04
C LYS A 374 2.84 10.82 10.83
N SER A 375 2.96 9.51 11.02
CA SER A 375 1.95 8.72 11.76
C SER A 375 1.91 9.09 13.23
N ALA A 376 3.07 9.29 13.86
CA ALA A 376 3.13 9.74 15.25
C ALA A 376 2.50 11.12 15.46
N LYS A 377 2.72 12.07 14.55
CA LYS A 377 2.04 13.38 14.58
C LYS A 377 0.54 13.26 14.40
N LYS A 378 0.11 12.45 13.46
CA LYS A 378 -1.31 12.20 13.16
C LYS A 378 -2.06 11.67 14.39
N VAL A 379 -1.45 10.80 15.19
CA VAL A 379 -2.03 10.27 16.42
C VAL A 379 -2.41 11.40 17.39
N PHE A 380 -1.61 12.47 17.52
CA PHE A 380 -1.94 13.63 18.33
C PHE A 380 -3.05 14.50 17.73
N ASP A 381 -3.08 14.62 16.41
CA ASP A 381 -4.08 15.44 15.72
C ASP A 381 -5.47 14.80 15.78
N ASP A 382 -5.54 13.47 15.64
CA ASP A 382 -6.79 12.72 15.56
C ASP A 382 -7.35 12.36 16.95
N HIS A 383 -6.50 12.27 18.01
CA HIS A 383 -6.88 11.76 19.33
C HIS A 383 -6.56 12.75 20.46
N TYR A 384 -7.49 13.67 20.76
CA TYR A 384 -7.33 14.72 21.76
C TYR A 384 -6.97 14.21 23.16
N TRP A 385 -7.44 13.02 23.52
CA TRP A 385 -7.26 12.42 24.85
C TRP A 385 -5.83 11.97 25.16
N ILE A 386 -4.99 11.81 24.12
CA ILE A 386 -3.57 11.43 24.30
C ILE A 386 -2.77 12.54 25.00
N SER A 387 -3.20 13.78 24.87
CA SER A 387 -2.54 14.93 25.51
C SER A 387 -2.98 15.18 26.95
N GLU A 388 -3.89 14.36 27.49
CA GLU A 388 -4.40 14.51 28.86
C GLU A 388 -3.41 13.91 29.90
N PRO A 389 -3.48 14.37 31.16
CA PRO A 389 -2.55 13.92 32.20
C PRO A 389 -2.56 12.39 32.44
N GLU A 390 -3.72 11.76 32.27
CA GLU A 390 -3.89 10.31 32.46
C GLU A 390 -3.13 9.46 31.44
N THR A 391 -2.75 10.07 30.32
CA THR A 391 -2.04 9.43 29.20
C THR A 391 -0.65 10.04 28.93
N GLU A 392 -0.11 10.85 29.84
CA GLU A 392 1.16 11.57 29.68
C GLU A 392 2.34 10.67 29.32
N ALA A 393 2.42 9.48 29.89
CA ALA A 393 3.49 8.52 29.57
C ALA A 393 3.43 8.05 28.11
N LEU A 394 2.21 7.80 27.60
CA LEU A 394 1.98 7.42 26.20
C LEU A 394 2.31 8.58 25.27
N ALA A 395 1.83 9.78 25.60
CA ALA A 395 2.11 11.00 24.85
C ALA A 395 3.63 11.25 24.71
N THR A 396 4.38 11.07 25.80
CA THR A 396 5.83 11.24 25.80
C THR A 396 6.50 10.24 24.87
N THR A 397 6.12 8.95 24.93
CA THR A 397 6.68 7.91 24.08
C THR A 397 6.43 8.19 22.59
N ILE A 398 5.22 8.60 22.22
CA ILE A 398 4.88 8.92 20.82
C ILE A 398 5.65 10.16 20.34
N LYS A 399 5.84 11.18 21.18
CA LYS A 399 6.68 12.34 20.86
C LYS A 399 8.14 11.96 20.65
N ASP A 400 8.66 11.05 21.48
CA ASP A 400 10.03 10.55 21.34
C ASP A 400 10.22 9.78 20.03
N ILE A 401 9.23 8.98 19.61
CA ILE A 401 9.23 8.31 18.30
C ILE A 401 9.30 9.35 17.17
N SER A 402 8.44 10.37 17.21
CA SER A 402 8.42 11.43 16.18
C SER A 402 9.76 12.17 16.12
N SER A 403 10.27 12.63 17.26
CA SER A 403 11.51 13.41 17.32
C SER A 403 12.75 12.58 16.93
N THR A 404 12.80 11.32 17.35
CA THR A 404 13.86 10.40 16.94
C THR A 404 13.83 10.13 15.45
N SER A 405 12.63 9.93 14.88
CA SER A 405 12.46 9.73 13.44
C SER A 405 12.96 10.94 12.64
N GLU A 406 12.67 12.16 13.07
CA GLU A 406 13.14 13.39 12.43
C GLU A 406 14.68 13.50 12.47
N LEU A 407 15.29 13.17 13.61
CA LEU A 407 16.77 13.17 13.72
C LEU A 407 17.42 12.15 12.77
N VAL A 408 16.78 10.99 12.60
CA VAL A 408 17.27 9.95 11.67
C VAL A 408 17.10 10.38 10.22
N ILE A 409 15.99 11.03 9.86
CA ILE A 409 15.77 11.60 8.52
C ILE A 409 16.89 12.62 8.20
N ASP A 410 17.14 13.56 9.11
CA ASP A 410 18.21 14.56 8.95
C ASP A 410 19.59 13.90 8.70
N GLU A 411 19.85 12.76 9.37
CA GLU A 411 21.12 12.05 9.18
C GLU A 411 21.16 11.29 7.83
N PHE A 412 20.05 10.72 7.38
CA PHE A 412 19.95 10.12 6.04
C PHE A 412 20.17 11.17 4.95
N GLU A 413 19.57 12.36 5.07
CA GLU A 413 19.74 13.44 4.10
C GLU A 413 21.22 13.91 4.05
N LYS A 414 21.89 14.03 5.18
CA LYS A 414 23.34 14.35 5.23
C LYS A 414 24.18 13.28 4.54
N VAL A 415 23.92 12.00 4.82
CA VAL A 415 24.64 10.90 4.19
C VAL A 415 24.41 10.90 2.68
N GLU A 416 23.18 11.09 2.23
CA GLU A 416 22.86 11.16 0.82
C GLU A 416 23.52 12.35 0.13
N SER A 417 23.50 13.52 0.77
CA SER A 417 24.21 14.71 0.29
C SER A 417 25.73 14.47 0.13
N ILE A 418 26.36 13.80 1.11
CA ILE A 418 27.79 13.45 1.02
C ILE A 418 28.04 12.45 -0.12
N ARG A 419 27.18 11.46 -0.30
CA ARG A 419 27.28 10.50 -1.42
C ARG A 419 27.18 11.18 -2.77
N GLN A 420 26.21 12.09 -2.94
CA GLN A 420 26.03 12.86 -4.17
C GLN A 420 27.23 13.76 -4.46
N GLN A 421 27.77 14.42 -3.43
CA GLN A 421 28.97 15.23 -3.57
C GLN A 421 30.17 14.37 -3.98
N SER A 422 30.36 13.20 -3.36
CA SER A 422 31.46 12.30 -3.70
C SER A 422 31.32 11.74 -5.13
N ALA A 423 30.09 11.38 -5.53
CA ALA A 423 29.82 10.94 -6.91
C ALA A 423 30.10 12.04 -7.93
N LYS A 424 29.71 13.29 -7.63
CA LYS A 424 30.00 14.45 -8.50
C LYS A 424 31.50 14.68 -8.63
N THR A 425 32.24 14.67 -7.51
CA THR A 425 33.70 14.81 -7.49
C THR A 425 34.38 13.72 -8.33
N MET A 426 33.86 12.47 -8.25
CA MET A 426 34.38 11.37 -9.06
C MET A 426 34.20 11.61 -10.56
N ILE A 427 32.98 12.01 -10.98
CA ILE A 427 32.69 12.32 -12.39
C ILE A 427 33.57 13.45 -12.91
N GLU A 428 33.79 14.49 -12.11
CA GLU A 428 34.66 15.62 -12.44
C GLU A 428 36.12 15.17 -12.58
N ALA A 429 36.60 14.28 -11.69
CA ALA A 429 37.94 13.73 -11.75
C ALA A 429 38.16 12.81 -12.97
N GLU A 430 37.19 11.92 -13.27
CA GLU A 430 37.21 11.08 -14.47
C GLU A 430 37.25 11.92 -15.74
N LYS A 431 36.37 12.91 -15.85
CA LYS A 431 36.35 13.80 -17.02
C LYS A 431 37.68 14.56 -17.17
N SER A 432 38.21 15.08 -16.08
CA SER A 432 39.51 15.81 -16.10
C SER A 432 40.66 14.89 -16.55
N GLN A 433 40.62 13.62 -16.13
CA GLN A 433 41.60 12.62 -16.56
C GLN A 433 41.45 12.26 -18.05
N ASP A 434 40.22 12.02 -18.51
CA ASP A 434 39.94 11.70 -19.90
C ASP A 434 40.38 12.86 -20.82
N ASP A 435 40.05 14.10 -20.47
CA ASP A 435 40.45 15.28 -21.21
C ASP A 435 41.99 15.41 -21.25
N LEU A 436 42.68 15.16 -20.12
CA LEU A 436 44.13 15.17 -20.02
C LEU A 436 44.78 14.07 -20.90
N LEU A 437 44.26 12.85 -20.89
CA LEU A 437 44.81 11.76 -21.68
C LEU A 437 44.60 11.95 -23.19
N ILE A 438 43.54 12.62 -23.60
CA ILE A 438 43.28 13.01 -24.99
C ILE A 438 44.27 14.06 -25.46
N ASP A 439 44.63 15.00 -24.59
CA ASP A 439 45.55 16.08 -24.92
C ASP A 439 47.01 15.66 -24.99
N ILE A 440 47.37 14.55 -24.34
CA ILE A 440 48.75 14.00 -24.37
C ILE A 440 48.97 13.26 -25.71
N ARG A 441 49.67 13.95 -26.65
CA ARG A 441 50.04 13.41 -27.98
C ARG A 441 51.51 13.65 -28.26
N PRO A 442 52.41 12.86 -27.67
CA PRO A 442 53.87 13.08 -27.74
C PRO A 442 54.43 13.08 -29.16
N ASP A 443 53.81 12.35 -30.11
CA ASP A 443 54.23 12.26 -31.50
C ASP A 443 54.24 13.61 -32.25
N ASN A 444 53.53 14.63 -31.73
CA ASN A 444 53.41 15.92 -32.34
C ASN A 444 54.23 17.01 -31.59
N TRP A 445 55.02 16.62 -30.60
CA TRP A 445 55.75 17.57 -29.77
C TRP A 445 57.17 17.85 -30.29
N GLU A 446 57.51 19.11 -30.33
CA GLU A 446 58.79 19.58 -30.88
C GLU A 446 59.70 20.19 -29.81
N THR A 447 59.20 20.42 -28.56
CA THR A 447 59.95 21.10 -27.51
C THR A 447 59.91 20.31 -26.19
N ALA A 448 60.99 20.34 -25.44
CA ALA A 448 61.06 19.71 -24.11
C ALA A 448 60.03 20.33 -23.10
N GLU A 449 59.60 21.58 -23.30
CA GLU A 449 58.61 22.25 -22.50
C GLU A 449 57.24 21.58 -22.57
N GLN A 450 56.85 21.03 -23.72
CA GLN A 450 55.59 20.28 -23.92
C GLN A 450 55.57 19.00 -23.09
N TYR A 451 56.67 18.26 -23.03
CA TYR A 451 56.84 17.09 -22.19
C TYR A 451 56.76 17.40 -20.70
N VAL A 452 57.45 18.49 -20.28
CA VAL A 452 57.43 18.96 -18.89
C VAL A 452 56.03 19.36 -18.44
N ASP A 453 55.31 20.12 -19.27
CA ASP A 453 53.95 20.55 -18.96
C ASP A 453 53.01 19.33 -18.83
N ALA A 454 53.11 18.37 -19.74
CA ALA A 454 52.30 17.18 -19.69
C ALA A 454 52.60 16.30 -18.46
N LEU A 455 53.88 16.08 -18.13
CA LEU A 455 54.29 15.38 -16.91
C LEU A 455 53.80 16.11 -15.64
N GLY A 456 53.89 17.42 -15.63
CA GLY A 456 53.37 18.25 -14.54
C GLY A 456 51.85 18.14 -14.39
N LYS A 457 51.10 18.09 -15.49
CA LYS A 457 49.65 17.87 -15.47
C LYS A 457 49.29 16.47 -14.96
N LEU A 458 49.99 15.43 -15.41
CA LEU A 458 49.81 14.06 -14.94
C LEU A 458 50.03 13.97 -13.42
N ARG A 459 51.11 14.51 -12.91
CA ARG A 459 51.41 14.52 -11.46
C ARG A 459 50.39 15.31 -10.66
N ARG A 460 49.90 16.44 -11.17
CA ARG A 460 48.81 17.21 -10.54
C ARG A 460 47.52 16.42 -10.48
N GLN A 461 47.16 15.75 -11.55
CA GLN A 461 45.94 14.89 -11.57
C GLN A 461 46.09 13.73 -10.59
N ARG A 462 47.23 13.04 -10.52
CA ARG A 462 47.52 12.01 -9.51
C ARG A 462 47.41 12.54 -8.08
N GLY A 463 48.00 13.72 -7.83
CA GLY A 463 47.85 14.42 -6.54
C GLY A 463 46.41 14.75 -6.18
N HIS A 464 45.59 15.11 -7.16
CA HIS A 464 44.18 15.35 -6.99
C HIS A 464 43.44 14.04 -6.63
N LEU A 465 43.73 12.92 -7.33
CA LEU A 465 43.15 11.59 -7.03
C LEU A 465 43.47 11.14 -5.59
N ILE A 466 44.70 11.36 -5.12
CA ILE A 466 45.11 11.08 -3.74
C ILE A 466 44.28 11.90 -2.73
N THR A 467 44.01 13.15 -3.04
CA THR A 467 43.24 14.06 -2.15
C THR A 467 41.78 13.62 -2.08
N ILE A 468 41.13 13.32 -3.22
CA ILE A 468 39.72 12.92 -3.25
C ILE A 468 39.50 11.51 -2.70
N LYS A 469 40.52 10.66 -2.70
CA LYS A 469 40.48 9.30 -2.11
C LYS A 469 40.05 9.30 -0.64
N GLU A 470 40.31 10.39 0.09
CA GLU A 470 39.94 10.54 1.49
C GLU A 470 38.47 10.92 1.70
N HIS A 471 37.74 11.25 0.64
CA HIS A 471 36.33 11.59 0.75
C HIS A 471 35.49 10.38 1.15
N ARG A 472 34.54 10.57 2.10
CA ARG A 472 33.62 9.52 2.53
C ARG A 472 32.76 9.09 1.35
N TYR A 473 32.52 7.79 1.22
CA TYR A 473 31.69 7.16 0.19
C TYR A 473 32.20 7.29 -1.25
N ILE A 474 33.45 7.73 -1.48
CA ILE A 474 34.04 7.71 -2.82
C ILE A 474 34.41 6.28 -3.22
N ASN A 475 34.38 6.00 -4.52
CA ASN A 475 34.80 4.69 -5.05
C ASN A 475 36.33 4.62 -5.10
N VAL A 476 36.92 4.08 -4.03
CA VAL A 476 38.39 3.97 -3.88
C VAL A 476 39.01 3.05 -4.94
N ASP A 477 38.33 1.95 -5.29
CA ASP A 477 38.86 1.01 -6.29
C ASP A 477 38.97 1.69 -7.66
N ARG A 478 37.98 2.49 -8.01
CA ARG A 478 38.00 3.26 -9.26
C ARG A 478 39.10 4.31 -9.28
N ILE A 479 39.37 4.99 -8.13
CA ILE A 479 40.48 5.93 -8.00
C ILE A 479 41.82 5.24 -8.19
N LEU A 480 41.99 4.02 -7.64
CA LEU A 480 43.21 3.24 -7.82
C LEU A 480 43.42 2.85 -9.29
N GLU A 481 42.36 2.39 -9.99
CA GLU A 481 42.43 2.12 -11.43
C GLU A 481 42.84 3.37 -12.24
N MET A 482 42.30 4.53 -11.87
CA MET A 482 42.63 5.81 -12.51
C MET A 482 44.10 6.22 -12.25
N ASP A 483 44.57 6.06 -11.01
CA ASP A 483 45.97 6.37 -10.66
C ASP A 483 46.95 5.43 -11.37
N ASP A 484 46.64 4.12 -11.43
CA ASP A 484 47.45 3.13 -12.17
C ASP A 484 47.53 3.47 -13.67
N ALA A 485 46.41 3.85 -14.28
CA ALA A 485 46.39 4.30 -15.69
C ALA A 485 47.23 5.56 -15.91
N LEU A 486 47.15 6.54 -15.00
CA LEU A 486 48.02 7.73 -15.09
C LEU A 486 49.48 7.41 -14.88
N GLN A 487 49.81 6.46 -14.00
CA GLN A 487 51.17 6.01 -13.73
C GLN A 487 51.80 5.30 -14.96
N GLU A 488 51.00 4.49 -15.67
CA GLU A 488 51.46 3.86 -16.93
C GLU A 488 51.78 4.93 -17.98
N VAL A 489 50.89 5.93 -18.14
CA VAL A 489 51.13 7.03 -19.10
C VAL A 489 52.31 7.88 -18.68
N GLU A 490 52.46 8.20 -17.39
CA GLU A 490 53.62 8.94 -16.86
C GLU A 490 54.94 8.21 -17.13
N THR A 491 54.96 6.87 -16.97
CA THR A 491 56.12 6.05 -17.22
C THR A 491 56.48 6.07 -18.73
N SER A 492 55.50 5.83 -19.60
CA SER A 492 55.70 5.88 -21.05
C SER A 492 56.16 7.25 -21.54
N LEU A 493 55.55 8.31 -21.02
CA LEU A 493 55.90 9.67 -21.38
C LEU A 493 57.31 10.05 -20.87
N SER A 494 57.68 9.56 -19.67
CA SER A 494 59.03 9.73 -19.12
C SER A 494 60.12 9.11 -20.01
N GLU A 495 59.87 7.85 -20.50
CA GLU A 495 60.78 7.19 -21.45
C GLU A 495 60.91 7.95 -22.77
N GLN A 496 59.78 8.45 -23.32
CA GLN A 496 59.77 9.26 -24.52
C GLN A 496 60.51 10.61 -24.34
N THR A 497 60.32 11.21 -23.16
CA THR A 497 61.04 12.47 -22.78
C THR A 497 62.54 12.26 -22.77
N VAL A 498 63.03 11.17 -22.19
CA VAL A 498 64.45 10.81 -22.20
C VAL A 498 64.97 10.54 -23.62
N SER A 499 64.18 9.85 -24.45
CA SER A 499 64.52 9.63 -25.85
C SER A 499 64.64 10.95 -26.63
N PHE A 500 63.70 11.89 -26.39
CA PHE A 500 63.75 13.23 -26.99
C PHE A 500 64.96 14.05 -26.50
N LEU A 501 65.25 14.02 -25.20
CA LEU A 501 66.41 14.73 -24.61
C LEU A 501 67.77 14.15 -25.00
N SER A 502 67.81 12.97 -25.66
CA SER A 502 69.04 12.41 -26.19
C SER A 502 69.52 13.13 -27.47
N ASP A 503 68.69 13.99 -28.04
CA ASP A 503 69.09 14.88 -29.16
C ASP A 503 69.87 16.08 -28.60
N GLU A 504 71.04 16.38 -29.19
CA GLU A 504 71.91 17.50 -28.77
C GLU A 504 71.21 18.87 -28.85
N GLN A 505 70.19 19.03 -29.68
CA GLN A 505 69.47 20.30 -29.88
C GLN A 505 68.16 20.40 -29.04
N ALA A 506 67.79 19.38 -28.28
CA ALA A 506 66.52 19.31 -27.54
C ALA A 506 66.35 20.42 -26.50
N LEU A 507 67.41 20.94 -25.93
CA LEU A 507 67.40 22.00 -24.92
C LEU A 507 67.64 23.43 -25.46
N ASP A 508 67.90 23.59 -26.77
CA ASP A 508 68.11 24.89 -27.41
C ASP A 508 66.96 25.89 -27.17
N PRO A 509 65.66 25.50 -27.19
CA PRO A 509 64.56 26.40 -26.84
C PRO A 509 64.61 26.89 -25.42
N TYR A 510 65.04 26.07 -24.45
CA TYR A 510 65.20 26.49 -23.04
C TYR A 510 66.33 27.48 -22.87
N LEU A 511 67.49 27.26 -23.56
CA LEU A 511 68.59 28.18 -23.54
C LEU A 511 68.20 29.54 -24.12
N SER A 512 67.50 29.52 -25.26
CA SER A 512 66.98 30.75 -25.88
C SER A 512 65.96 31.48 -24.99
N LYS A 513 65.09 30.74 -24.25
CA LYS A 513 64.15 31.31 -23.35
C LYS A 513 64.81 31.94 -22.12
N ILE A 514 65.84 31.29 -21.55
CA ILE A 514 66.61 31.84 -20.43
C ILE A 514 67.36 33.10 -20.84
N GLU A 515 67.95 33.13 -22.05
CA GLU A 515 68.58 34.35 -22.61
C GLU A 515 67.55 35.45 -22.79
N GLN A 516 66.36 35.17 -23.30
CA GLN A 516 65.29 36.15 -23.45
C GLN A 516 64.81 36.69 -22.09
N ILE A 517 64.63 35.85 -21.12
CA ILE A 517 64.25 36.25 -19.74
C ILE A 517 65.34 37.20 -19.15
N ASN A 518 66.61 36.89 -19.32
CA ASN A 518 67.67 37.77 -18.82
C ASN A 518 67.60 39.15 -19.48
N ILE A 519 67.37 39.22 -20.80
CA ILE A 519 67.16 40.45 -21.51
C ILE A 519 65.94 41.23 -21.00
N ASP A 520 64.86 40.60 -20.71
CA ASP A 520 63.58 41.19 -20.29
C ASP A 520 63.68 41.66 -18.81
N VAL A 521 64.37 40.93 -17.94
CA VAL A 521 64.67 41.34 -16.56
C VAL A 521 65.51 42.59 -16.54
N GLU A 522 66.57 42.72 -17.41
CA GLU A 522 67.37 43.91 -17.51
C GLU A 522 66.59 45.15 -17.97
N LYS A 523 65.51 44.94 -18.74
CA LYS A 523 64.63 46.02 -19.21
C LYS A 523 63.51 46.37 -18.27
N ALA A 524 63.18 45.48 -17.31
CA ALA A 524 62.09 45.66 -16.38
C ALA A 524 62.42 46.72 -15.33
N ASN A 525 61.71 47.85 -15.36
CA ASN A 525 61.89 49.00 -14.45
C ASN A 525 60.72 49.23 -13.50
N THR A 526 59.72 48.31 -13.47
CA THR A 526 58.56 48.38 -12.58
C THR A 526 58.25 47.03 -12.02
N ASN A 527 57.66 46.98 -10.79
CA ASN A 527 57.21 45.71 -10.15
C ASN A 527 56.17 44.97 -10.99
N ALA A 528 55.27 45.67 -11.69
CA ALA A 528 54.28 45.12 -12.55
C ALA A 528 54.85 44.38 -13.77
N LEU A 529 56.07 44.71 -14.22
CA LEU A 529 56.79 44.01 -15.27
C LEU A 529 57.66 42.87 -14.75
N LEU A 530 58.07 42.92 -13.47
CA LEU A 530 58.87 41.88 -12.83
C LEU A 530 58.03 40.65 -12.36
N GLU A 531 56.82 40.91 -11.89
CA GLU A 531 55.92 39.82 -11.39
C GLU A 531 55.72 38.68 -12.39
N PRO A 532 55.29 38.91 -13.66
CA PRO A 532 55.16 37.83 -14.64
C PRO A 532 56.50 37.19 -15.06
N LEU A 533 57.62 37.92 -14.94
CA LEU A 533 58.96 37.36 -15.21
C LEU A 533 59.41 36.42 -14.10
N ILE A 534 59.11 36.72 -12.83
CA ILE A 534 59.38 35.86 -11.69
C ILE A 534 58.60 34.54 -11.87
N GLU A 535 57.31 34.62 -12.19
CA GLU A 535 56.50 33.44 -12.44
C GLU A 535 57.06 32.58 -13.61
N THR A 536 57.51 33.25 -14.67
CA THR A 536 58.13 32.58 -15.82
C THR A 536 59.45 31.89 -15.45
N ILE A 537 60.30 32.54 -14.61
CA ILE A 537 61.56 31.97 -14.09
C ILE A 537 61.25 30.76 -13.20
N GLU A 538 60.31 30.85 -12.27
CA GLU A 538 59.92 29.77 -11.37
C GLU A 538 59.41 28.58 -12.16
N ASN A 539 58.54 28.78 -13.16
CA ASN A 539 58.03 27.73 -14.03
C ASN A 539 59.16 27.08 -14.86
N THR A 540 60.10 27.88 -15.38
CA THR A 540 61.23 27.38 -16.17
C THR A 540 62.20 26.58 -15.27
N ALA A 541 62.50 27.06 -14.08
CA ALA A 541 63.32 26.35 -13.10
C ALA A 541 62.69 25.03 -12.66
N SER A 542 61.36 25.03 -12.31
CA SER A 542 60.63 23.82 -11.96
C SER A 542 60.62 22.79 -13.11
N GLY A 543 60.54 23.27 -14.35
CA GLY A 543 60.59 22.41 -15.53
C GLY A 543 61.96 21.76 -15.68
N LEU A 544 63.06 22.50 -15.51
CA LEU A 544 64.43 21.99 -15.57
C LEU A 544 64.75 21.03 -14.44
N ASP A 545 64.24 21.28 -13.22
CA ASP A 545 64.38 20.39 -12.09
C ASP A 545 63.68 19.06 -12.37
N LEU A 546 62.48 19.07 -12.96
CA LEU A 546 61.75 17.86 -13.36
C LEU A 546 62.52 17.08 -14.42
N LEU A 547 63.07 17.72 -15.41
CA LEU A 547 63.91 17.05 -16.43
C LEU A 547 65.18 16.47 -15.81
N SER A 548 65.85 17.17 -14.90
CA SER A 548 67.02 16.68 -14.17
C SER A 548 66.72 15.44 -13.32
N GLU A 549 65.58 15.47 -12.61
CA GLU A 549 65.11 14.33 -11.82
C GLU A 549 64.83 13.09 -12.72
N LEU A 550 64.15 13.29 -13.86
CA LEU A 550 63.89 12.23 -14.82
C LEU A 550 65.17 11.63 -15.37
N MET A 551 66.14 12.45 -15.80
CA MET A 551 67.43 11.96 -16.28
C MET A 551 68.21 11.24 -15.19
N GLY A 552 68.16 11.70 -13.95
CA GLY A 552 68.81 11.07 -12.82
C GLY A 552 68.18 9.70 -12.46
N SER A 553 66.86 9.61 -12.49
CA SER A 553 66.12 8.38 -12.17
C SER A 553 66.32 7.23 -13.19
N LEU A 554 66.52 7.58 -14.46
CA LEU A 554 66.69 6.64 -15.57
C LEU A 554 68.17 6.34 -15.87
N LYS A 555 69.10 6.85 -15.07
CA LYS A 555 70.57 6.62 -15.23
C LYS A 555 71.14 6.99 -16.61
N VAL A 556 70.59 8.00 -17.22
CA VAL A 556 71.08 8.53 -18.52
C VAL A 556 72.23 9.50 -18.34
#